data_93b98b64ee1ba28f6b49ae7c25370c66
#
_entry.id   93b98b64ee1ba28f6b49ae7c25370c66
#
_cell.length_a   1.000
_cell.length_b   1.000
_cell.length_c   1.000
_cell.angle_alpha   90.00
_cell.angle_beta   90.00
_cell.angle_gamma   90.00
#
_symmetry.space_group_name_H-M   'P 1'
#
loop_
_entity.id
_entity.type
_entity.pdbx_description
1 polymer ?
#
loop_
_entity_poly.entity_id
_entity_poly.type
_entity_poly.pdbx_seq_one_letter_code
_entity_poly.pdbx_strand_id
1 'polypeptide(L)'
;MLRDHFENNPQVYVASDLMFYYEPGNPRAVKAPDILVVKGVGKHKRRVYKLWEESVIPCTIFEITSKQTAQADLTVKYQLYERLGVKEYFLFDPLDEYLQPNLQGFTLIKGHYQVLPLSNEGELVSRELGLILKPQGDLLRLVDSYTGQMLATSKEYAQRVELVEQKVHVETQRANLAEAKIIELQQELEKLRRKKN
;
A
#
# COMPACT_ATOMS: atom_id res chain seq x y z
N MET A 1 3.49 -0.63 -0.23
CA MET A 1 2.61 -1.20 0.83
C MET A 1 1.17 -1.42 0.35
N LEU A 2 0.31 -0.36 0.22
CA LEU A 2 -1.11 -0.55 -0.13
C LEU A 2 -1.33 -1.21 -1.50
N ARG A 3 -0.57 -0.81 -2.53
CA ARG A 3 -0.67 -1.45 -3.86
C ARG A 3 -0.36 -2.93 -3.81
N ASP A 4 0.70 -3.30 -3.10
CA ASP A 4 1.15 -4.69 -2.96
C ASP A 4 0.15 -5.51 -2.13
N HIS A 5 -0.38 -4.91 -1.05
CA HIS A 5 -1.41 -5.54 -0.23
C HIS A 5 -2.67 -5.90 -1.03
N PHE A 6 -3.11 -4.99 -1.89
CA PHE A 6 -4.27 -5.23 -2.74
C PHE A 6 -3.94 -5.82 -4.12
N GLU A 7 -2.70 -6.30 -4.35
CA GLU A 7 -2.27 -6.80 -5.67
C GLU A 7 -3.20 -7.90 -6.22
N ASN A 8 -3.61 -8.82 -5.38
CA ASN A 8 -4.46 -9.93 -5.75
C ASN A 8 -5.96 -9.59 -5.77
N ASN A 9 -6.35 -8.36 -5.44
CA ASN A 9 -7.75 -7.95 -5.50
C ASN A 9 -7.99 -7.08 -6.76
N PRO A 10 -8.60 -7.64 -7.83
CA PRO A 10 -8.77 -6.93 -9.11
C PRO A 10 -9.74 -5.75 -9.03
N GLN A 11 -10.53 -5.65 -7.96
CA GLN A 11 -11.54 -4.62 -7.77
C GLN A 11 -11.09 -3.49 -6.83
N VAL A 12 -9.80 -3.46 -6.43
CA VAL A 12 -9.25 -2.38 -5.61
C VAL A 12 -8.14 -1.67 -6.36
N TYR A 13 -8.35 -0.41 -6.64
CA TYR A 13 -7.37 0.48 -7.29
C TYR A 13 -6.76 1.43 -6.26
N VAL A 14 -5.43 1.44 -6.20
CA VAL A 14 -4.64 2.32 -5.33
C VAL A 14 -3.77 3.23 -6.17
N ALA A 15 -3.90 4.53 -5.99
CA ALA A 15 -3.06 5.52 -6.66
C ALA A 15 -2.43 6.49 -5.66
N SER A 16 -1.28 7.05 -6.05
CA SER A 16 -0.59 8.14 -5.34
C SER A 16 -0.47 9.32 -6.29
N ASP A 17 -0.65 10.54 -5.77
CA ASP A 17 -0.48 11.80 -6.51
C ASP A 17 -1.29 11.85 -7.82
N LEU A 18 -2.38 11.10 -7.88
CA LEU A 18 -3.23 11.04 -9.08
C LEU A 18 -4.21 12.20 -9.08
N MET A 19 -4.22 12.98 -10.17
CA MET A 19 -5.18 14.06 -10.34
C MET A 19 -6.61 13.52 -10.33
N PHE A 20 -7.35 13.84 -9.29
CA PHE A 20 -8.74 13.50 -9.07
C PHE A 20 -9.62 14.69 -9.43
N TYR A 21 -10.25 14.61 -10.61
CA TYR A 21 -11.22 15.58 -11.09
C TYR A 21 -12.61 15.19 -10.63
N TYR A 22 -13.30 16.09 -9.93
CA TYR A 22 -14.57 15.79 -9.29
C TYR A 22 -15.78 16.54 -9.86
N GLU A 23 -15.59 17.46 -10.82
CA GLU A 23 -16.64 18.24 -11.44
C GLU A 23 -16.45 18.34 -12.96
N PRO A 24 -17.40 17.83 -13.79
CA PRO A 24 -17.27 17.89 -15.25
C PRO A 24 -17.30 19.33 -15.75
N GLY A 25 -16.47 19.63 -16.75
CA GLY A 25 -16.40 20.97 -17.36
C GLY A 25 -15.66 22.02 -16.52
N ASN A 26 -15.22 21.71 -15.33
CA ASN A 26 -14.45 22.61 -14.46
C ASN A 26 -13.01 22.10 -14.29
N PRO A 27 -12.03 22.60 -15.05
CA PRO A 27 -10.64 22.14 -14.95
C PRO A 27 -9.95 22.53 -13.61
N ARG A 28 -10.55 23.43 -12.83
CA ARG A 28 -10.04 23.83 -11.52
C ARG A 28 -10.57 22.94 -10.39
N ALA A 29 -11.63 22.16 -10.65
CA ALA A 29 -12.18 21.21 -9.69
C ALA A 29 -11.34 19.91 -9.66
N VAL A 30 -10.12 20.02 -9.17
CA VAL A 30 -9.14 18.94 -9.12
C VAL A 30 -8.37 18.97 -7.79
N LYS A 31 -8.08 17.80 -7.25
CA LYS A 31 -7.12 17.53 -6.17
C LYS A 31 -6.22 16.38 -6.57
N ALA A 32 -5.02 16.35 -6.02
CA ALA A 32 -4.12 15.20 -6.12
C ALA A 32 -3.84 14.72 -4.69
N PRO A 33 -4.67 13.80 -4.16
CA PRO A 33 -4.40 13.21 -2.85
C PRO A 33 -3.09 12.44 -2.86
N ASP A 34 -2.38 12.44 -1.74
CA ASP A 34 -1.14 11.65 -1.60
C ASP A 34 -1.42 10.18 -1.86
N ILE A 35 -2.54 9.66 -1.32
CA ILE A 35 -3.04 8.33 -1.66
C ILE A 35 -4.57 8.37 -1.78
N LEU A 36 -5.09 7.74 -2.84
CA LEU A 36 -6.50 7.42 -2.97
C LEU A 36 -6.71 5.92 -3.20
N VAL A 37 -7.75 5.37 -2.57
CA VAL A 37 -8.16 3.99 -2.75
C VAL A 37 -9.58 3.94 -3.27
N VAL A 38 -9.79 3.20 -4.35
CA VAL A 38 -11.12 3.02 -4.97
C VAL A 38 -11.44 1.54 -5.02
N LYS A 39 -12.62 1.18 -4.57
CA LYS A 39 -13.16 -0.18 -4.65
C LYS A 39 -14.24 -0.26 -5.73
N GLY A 40 -14.30 -1.37 -6.44
CA GLY A 40 -15.29 -1.59 -7.49
C GLY A 40 -14.87 -1.10 -8.88
N VAL A 41 -13.58 -0.78 -9.06
CA VAL A 41 -13.02 -0.40 -10.37
C VAL A 41 -11.83 -1.28 -10.73
N GLY A 42 -11.63 -1.49 -12.03
CA GLY A 42 -10.48 -2.26 -12.52
C GLY A 42 -9.15 -1.56 -12.29
N LYS A 43 -8.05 -2.33 -12.33
CA LYS A 43 -6.67 -1.87 -12.05
C LYS A 43 -5.93 -1.29 -13.26
N HIS A 44 -6.60 -0.99 -14.36
CA HIS A 44 -5.91 -0.38 -15.50
C HIS A 44 -5.25 0.95 -15.11
N LYS A 45 -4.11 1.24 -15.75
CA LYS A 45 -3.35 2.46 -15.47
C LYS A 45 -4.15 3.70 -15.88
N ARG A 46 -4.29 4.66 -14.98
CA ARG A 46 -4.95 5.94 -15.20
C ARG A 46 -3.95 7.07 -15.21
N ARG A 47 -4.11 8.03 -16.12
CA ARG A 47 -3.35 9.29 -16.08
C ARG A 47 -3.99 10.32 -15.16
N VAL A 48 -5.31 10.28 -15.07
CA VAL A 48 -6.15 11.10 -14.18
C VAL A 48 -7.34 10.25 -13.75
N TYR A 49 -7.97 10.59 -12.64
CA TYR A 49 -9.23 10.00 -12.20
C TYR A 49 -10.33 11.02 -12.36
N LYS A 50 -11.28 10.78 -13.22
CA LYS A 50 -12.44 11.67 -13.44
C LYS A 50 -13.69 11.00 -12.87
N LEU A 51 -14.26 11.61 -11.84
CA LEU A 51 -15.37 11.03 -11.10
C LEU A 51 -16.58 10.71 -11.99
N TRP A 52 -16.87 11.56 -12.98
CA TRP A 52 -18.01 11.35 -13.88
C TRP A 52 -17.78 10.28 -14.96
N GLU A 53 -16.53 9.90 -15.23
CA GLU A 53 -16.19 8.79 -16.15
C GLU A 53 -16.17 7.45 -15.43
N GLU A 54 -15.60 7.44 -14.22
CA GLU A 54 -15.45 6.24 -13.40
C GLU A 54 -16.72 5.91 -12.60
N SER A 55 -17.55 6.91 -12.29
CA SER A 55 -18.81 6.79 -11.52
C SER A 55 -18.67 6.17 -10.13
N VAL A 56 -17.45 6.05 -9.61
CA VAL A 56 -17.14 5.49 -8.29
C VAL A 56 -16.29 6.48 -7.51
N ILE A 57 -16.74 6.79 -6.29
CA ILE A 57 -16.04 7.69 -5.37
C ILE A 57 -14.92 6.90 -4.67
N PRO A 58 -13.72 7.48 -4.47
CA PRO A 58 -12.71 6.86 -3.61
C PRO A 58 -13.29 6.50 -2.24
N CYS A 59 -13.06 5.28 -1.79
CA CYS A 59 -13.54 4.87 -0.46
C CYS A 59 -12.68 5.44 0.65
N THR A 60 -11.38 5.62 0.40
CA THR A 60 -10.43 6.12 1.39
C THR A 60 -9.42 7.05 0.72
N ILE A 61 -9.13 8.17 1.37
CA ILE A 61 -8.09 9.12 0.99
C ILE A 61 -7.15 9.33 2.18
N PHE A 62 -5.83 9.38 1.88
CA PHE A 62 -4.80 9.78 2.83
C PHE A 62 -4.11 11.04 2.33
N GLU A 63 -3.81 11.94 3.27
CA GLU A 63 -2.95 13.11 3.05
C GLU A 63 -1.81 13.07 4.06
N ILE A 64 -0.59 13.26 3.57
CA ILE A 64 0.61 13.42 4.39
C ILE A 64 0.80 14.92 4.62
N THR A 65 0.44 15.34 5.81
CA THR A 65 0.35 16.75 6.15
C THR A 65 1.73 17.37 6.30
N SER A 66 1.88 18.56 5.75
CA SER A 66 3.07 19.39 5.83
C SER A 66 2.69 20.81 6.26
N LYS A 67 3.69 21.64 6.59
CA LYS A 67 3.46 23.06 6.90
C LYS A 67 2.61 23.79 5.87
N GLN A 68 2.78 23.44 4.59
CA GLN A 68 2.10 24.13 3.49
C GLN A 68 0.67 23.62 3.28
N THR A 69 0.38 22.38 3.65
CA THR A 69 -0.90 21.72 3.34
C THR A 69 -1.84 21.63 4.54
N ALA A 70 -1.33 21.69 5.78
CA ALA A 70 -2.10 21.46 7.01
C ALA A 70 -3.44 22.20 7.06
N GLN A 71 -3.45 23.49 6.76
CA GLN A 71 -4.67 24.28 6.76
C GLN A 71 -5.67 23.79 5.70
N ALA A 72 -5.19 23.47 4.50
CA ALA A 72 -6.04 22.99 3.42
C ALA A 72 -6.58 21.58 3.70
N ASP A 73 -5.75 20.71 4.29
CA ASP A 73 -6.10 19.34 4.64
C ASP A 73 -7.21 19.31 5.69
N LEU A 74 -7.10 20.17 6.73
CA LEU A 74 -8.07 20.28 7.81
C LEU A 74 -9.36 21.03 7.44
N THR A 75 -9.38 21.76 6.33
CA THR A 75 -10.54 22.59 5.97
C THR A 75 -11.06 22.29 4.57
N VAL A 76 -10.43 22.79 3.54
CA VAL A 76 -10.91 22.71 2.15
C VAL A 76 -11.02 21.28 1.66
N LYS A 77 -10.00 20.44 1.90
CA LYS A 77 -10.03 19.03 1.49
C LYS A 77 -10.99 18.21 2.34
N TYR A 78 -11.02 18.46 3.66
CA TYR A 78 -11.99 17.85 4.57
C TYR A 78 -13.43 18.05 4.08
N GLN A 79 -13.84 19.31 3.87
CA GLN A 79 -15.20 19.64 3.40
C GLN A 79 -15.49 19.09 2.00
N LEU A 80 -14.49 19.10 1.12
CA LEU A 80 -14.62 18.56 -0.22
C LEU A 80 -14.86 17.05 -0.20
N TYR A 81 -14.03 16.31 0.52
CA TYR A 81 -14.12 14.84 0.54
C TYR A 81 -15.36 14.36 1.29
N GLU A 82 -15.79 15.08 2.34
CA GLU A 82 -17.08 14.86 2.98
C GLU A 82 -18.25 15.03 1.99
N ARG A 83 -18.30 16.17 1.29
CA ARG A 83 -19.33 16.47 0.28
C ARG A 83 -19.37 15.47 -0.86
N LEU A 84 -18.21 15.00 -1.30
CA LEU A 84 -18.10 13.99 -2.36
C LEU A 84 -18.52 12.60 -1.88
N GLY A 85 -18.57 12.35 -0.58
CA GLY A 85 -18.97 11.06 -0.04
C GLY A 85 -17.81 10.06 0.11
N VAL A 86 -16.56 10.54 0.23
CA VAL A 86 -15.41 9.71 0.58
C VAL A 86 -15.64 9.13 1.97
N LYS A 87 -15.61 7.80 2.11
CA LYS A 87 -16.03 7.13 3.34
C LYS A 87 -15.04 7.30 4.49
N GLU A 88 -13.75 7.30 4.19
CA GLU A 88 -12.70 7.51 5.18
C GLU A 88 -11.66 8.50 4.69
N TYR A 89 -11.27 9.41 5.56
CA TYR A 89 -10.25 10.42 5.30
C TYR A 89 -9.24 10.41 6.43
N PHE A 90 -7.96 10.22 6.11
CA PHE A 90 -6.86 10.15 7.07
C PHE A 90 -5.83 11.23 6.80
N LEU A 91 -5.37 11.85 7.89
CA LEU A 91 -4.28 12.82 7.91
C LEU A 91 -3.15 12.26 8.75
N PHE A 92 -1.94 12.30 8.23
CA PHE A 92 -0.76 11.92 8.98
C PHE A 92 0.31 13.02 8.88
N ASP A 93 0.81 13.46 10.01
CA ASP A 93 1.90 14.42 10.14
C ASP A 93 3.18 13.68 10.56
N PRO A 94 4.12 13.43 9.63
CA PRO A 94 5.35 12.70 9.93
C PRO A 94 6.28 13.42 10.90
N LEU A 95 6.15 14.75 11.02
CA LEU A 95 7.02 15.57 11.84
C LEU A 95 6.44 15.88 13.23
N ASP A 96 5.14 15.57 13.46
CA ASP A 96 4.39 15.88 14.67
C ASP A 96 4.43 17.39 15.03
N GLU A 97 4.40 18.24 13.98
CA GLU A 97 4.50 19.70 14.12
C GLU A 97 3.20 20.43 13.79
N TYR A 98 2.34 19.86 12.95
CA TYR A 98 1.21 20.55 12.33
C TYR A 98 -0.14 19.98 12.73
N LEU A 99 -0.19 18.74 13.22
CA LEU A 99 -1.40 18.07 13.70
C LEU A 99 -1.24 17.60 15.13
N GLN A 100 -2.29 17.79 15.94
CA GLN A 100 -2.39 17.24 17.30
C GLN A 100 -3.72 16.51 17.47
N PRO A 101 -3.73 15.17 17.53
CA PRO A 101 -2.59 14.24 17.38
C PRO A 101 -2.08 14.18 15.94
N ASN A 102 -0.84 13.67 15.74
CA ASN A 102 -0.19 13.59 14.42
C ASN A 102 -0.84 12.60 13.45
N LEU A 103 -1.71 11.72 13.91
CA LEU A 103 -2.59 10.89 13.12
C LEU A 103 -4.04 11.25 13.43
N GLN A 104 -4.78 11.65 12.41
CA GLN A 104 -6.22 11.95 12.51
C GLN A 104 -6.98 11.16 11.46
N GLY A 105 -8.17 10.70 11.79
CA GLY A 105 -9.03 9.97 10.86
C GLY A 105 -10.47 10.37 11.01
N PHE A 106 -11.17 10.34 9.90
CA PHE A 106 -12.59 10.70 9.81
C PHE A 106 -13.33 9.61 9.04
N THR A 107 -14.52 9.28 9.51
CA THR A 107 -15.42 8.35 8.82
C THR A 107 -16.74 9.04 8.50
N LEU A 108 -17.27 8.78 7.31
CA LEU A 108 -18.51 9.39 6.84
C LEU A 108 -19.72 8.64 7.42
N ILE A 109 -20.49 9.32 8.27
CA ILE A 109 -21.71 8.77 8.87
C ILE A 109 -22.87 9.74 8.57
N LYS A 110 -23.90 9.24 7.88
CA LYS A 110 -25.09 10.03 7.50
C LYS A 110 -24.74 11.34 6.76
N GLY A 111 -23.69 11.28 5.91
CA GLY A 111 -23.27 12.42 5.09
C GLY A 111 -22.32 13.41 5.77
N HIS A 112 -21.89 13.15 7.01
CA HIS A 112 -20.97 14.01 7.77
C HIS A 112 -19.79 13.21 8.31
N TYR A 113 -18.62 13.82 8.31
CA TYR A 113 -17.43 13.21 8.91
C TYR A 113 -17.53 13.23 10.44
N GLN A 114 -17.27 12.08 11.02
CA GLN A 114 -17.07 11.91 12.45
C GLN A 114 -15.62 11.49 12.70
N VAL A 115 -15.03 12.07 13.74
CA VAL A 115 -13.66 11.74 14.14
C VAL A 115 -13.58 10.29 14.57
N LEU A 116 -12.62 9.56 14.03
CA LEU A 116 -12.30 8.21 14.50
C LEU A 116 -11.49 8.30 15.80
N PRO A 117 -11.89 7.59 16.86
CA PRO A 117 -11.13 7.57 18.10
C PRO A 117 -9.82 6.84 17.92
N LEU A 118 -8.73 7.43 18.43
CA LEU A 118 -7.45 6.75 18.55
C LEU A 118 -7.51 5.68 19.63
N SER A 119 -6.76 4.61 19.44
CA SER A 119 -6.46 3.65 20.50
C SER A 119 -5.55 4.27 21.57
N ASN A 120 -5.33 3.56 22.67
CA ASN A 120 -4.36 3.99 23.70
C ASN A 120 -2.93 4.08 23.17
N GLU A 121 -2.62 3.34 22.10
CA GLU A 121 -1.33 3.34 21.41
C GLU A 121 -1.25 4.40 20.28
N GLY A 122 -2.27 5.24 20.13
CA GLY A 122 -2.31 6.28 19.08
C GLY A 122 -2.58 5.73 17.67
N GLU A 123 -3.23 4.58 17.57
CA GLU A 123 -3.54 3.92 16.29
C GLU A 123 -4.98 4.20 15.85
N LEU A 124 -5.23 4.13 14.55
CA LEU A 124 -6.57 4.19 13.96
C LEU A 124 -6.89 2.91 13.19
N VAL A 125 -8.17 2.59 13.11
CA VAL A 125 -8.65 1.46 12.31
C VAL A 125 -9.40 1.97 11.09
N SER A 126 -8.91 1.63 9.91
CA SER A 126 -9.64 1.78 8.66
C SER A 126 -10.54 0.56 8.44
N ARG A 127 -11.83 0.74 8.52
CA ARG A 127 -12.81 -0.32 8.25
C ARG A 127 -12.94 -0.58 6.76
N GLU A 128 -12.82 0.46 5.93
CA GLU A 128 -12.86 0.32 4.48
C GLU A 128 -11.69 -0.51 3.96
N LEU A 129 -10.50 -0.37 4.56
CA LEU A 129 -9.32 -1.11 4.10
C LEU A 129 -9.07 -2.41 4.87
N GLY A 130 -9.66 -2.58 6.06
CA GLY A 130 -9.33 -3.67 6.97
C GLY A 130 -7.91 -3.55 7.54
N LEU A 131 -7.46 -2.33 7.78
CA LEU A 131 -6.10 -2.04 8.21
C LEU A 131 -6.08 -1.22 9.50
N ILE A 132 -5.06 -1.46 10.32
CA ILE A 132 -4.70 -0.60 11.45
C ILE A 132 -3.59 0.35 10.97
N LEU A 133 -3.78 1.63 11.21
CA LEU A 133 -2.86 2.71 10.91
C LEU A 133 -2.06 3.02 12.19
N LYS A 134 -0.75 2.80 12.14
CA LYS A 134 0.14 2.90 13.30
C LYS A 134 1.28 3.89 13.02
N PRO A 135 1.29 5.07 13.64
CA PRO A 135 2.44 5.96 13.59
C PRO A 135 3.68 5.29 14.18
N GLN A 136 4.80 5.35 13.46
CA GLN A 136 6.08 4.84 13.91
C GLN A 136 7.20 5.80 13.46
N GLY A 137 7.54 6.77 14.30
CA GLY A 137 8.41 7.88 13.92
C GLY A 137 7.77 8.69 12.79
N ASP A 138 8.51 8.90 11.72
CA ASP A 138 8.09 9.61 10.51
C ASP A 138 7.30 8.75 9.51
N LEU A 139 7.02 7.50 9.86
CA LEU A 139 6.33 6.55 9.01
C LEU A 139 4.93 6.22 9.54
N LEU A 140 3.97 6.16 8.64
CA LEU A 140 2.68 5.54 8.92
C LEU A 140 2.75 4.06 8.51
N ARG A 141 2.83 3.17 9.51
CA ARG A 141 2.82 1.72 9.29
C ARG A 141 1.37 1.24 9.15
N LEU A 142 1.19 0.25 8.33
CA LEU A 142 -0.11 -0.38 8.10
C LEU A 142 -0.03 -1.83 8.56
N VAL A 143 -1.02 -2.26 9.33
CA VAL A 143 -1.13 -3.63 9.85
C VAL A 143 -2.46 -4.19 9.38
N ASP A 144 -2.46 -5.37 8.81
CA ASP A 144 -3.68 -6.08 8.44
C ASP A 144 -4.46 -6.41 9.73
N SER A 145 -5.68 -5.89 9.85
CA SER A 145 -6.46 -6.00 11.08
C SER A 145 -6.96 -7.41 11.37
N TYR A 146 -6.98 -8.28 10.36
CA TYR A 146 -7.42 -9.66 10.48
C TYR A 146 -6.28 -10.60 10.86
N THR A 147 -5.12 -10.44 10.20
CA THR A 147 -3.96 -11.32 10.42
C THR A 147 -2.97 -10.80 11.44
N GLY A 148 -3.02 -9.50 11.79
CA GLY A 148 -2.03 -8.82 12.60
C GLY A 148 -0.69 -8.61 11.89
N GLN A 149 -0.59 -8.93 10.60
CA GLN A 149 0.65 -8.81 9.86
C GLN A 149 0.90 -7.36 9.42
N MET A 150 2.09 -6.85 9.72
CA MET A 150 2.53 -5.54 9.26
C MET A 150 2.86 -5.58 7.76
N LEU A 151 2.31 -4.64 7.00
CA LEU A 151 2.58 -4.50 5.58
C LEU A 151 4.03 -4.03 5.38
N ALA A 152 4.75 -4.73 4.49
CA ALA A 152 6.13 -4.35 4.18
C ALA A 152 6.17 -3.01 3.41
N THR A 153 7.10 -2.15 3.77
CA THR A 153 7.46 -0.98 2.96
C THR A 153 8.11 -1.43 1.65
N SER A 154 8.16 -0.54 0.65
CA SER A 154 8.85 -0.84 -0.61
C SER A 154 10.32 -1.22 -0.40
N LYS A 155 10.98 -0.58 0.58
CA LYS A 155 12.36 -0.91 0.96
C LYS A 155 12.49 -2.30 1.58
N GLU A 156 11.62 -2.64 2.53
CA GLU A 156 11.58 -3.96 3.17
C GLU A 156 11.24 -5.06 2.16
N TYR A 157 10.33 -4.77 1.23
CA TYR A 157 9.99 -5.69 0.16
C TYR A 157 11.18 -5.94 -0.77
N ALA A 158 11.87 -4.89 -1.22
CA ALA A 158 13.07 -5.01 -2.05
C ALA A 158 14.16 -5.82 -1.36
N GLN A 159 14.40 -5.59 -0.07
CA GLN A 159 15.38 -6.36 0.72
C GLN A 159 14.99 -7.85 0.83
N ARG A 160 13.71 -8.16 0.99
CA ARG A 160 13.23 -9.55 1.02
C ARG A 160 13.44 -10.25 -0.33
N VAL A 161 13.14 -9.56 -1.43
CA VAL A 161 13.36 -10.09 -2.78
C VAL A 161 14.83 -10.42 -2.99
N GLU A 162 15.73 -9.47 -2.70
CA GLU A 162 17.18 -9.67 -2.84
C GLU A 162 17.68 -10.87 -2.02
N LEU A 163 17.22 -11.00 -0.78
CA LEU A 163 17.59 -12.14 0.08
C LEU A 163 17.10 -13.48 -0.47
N VAL A 164 15.90 -13.52 -1.06
CA VAL A 164 15.35 -14.71 -1.68
C VAL A 164 16.15 -15.07 -2.93
N GLU A 165 16.48 -14.11 -3.78
CA GLU A 165 17.29 -14.32 -4.99
C GLU A 165 18.69 -14.87 -4.65
N GLN A 166 19.33 -14.32 -3.61
CA GLN A 166 20.61 -14.84 -3.12
C GLN A 166 20.51 -16.30 -2.65
N LYS A 167 19.45 -16.64 -1.89
CA LYS A 167 19.23 -18.03 -1.46
C LYS A 167 19.01 -18.98 -2.64
N VAL A 168 18.17 -18.59 -3.59
CA VAL A 168 17.91 -19.37 -4.80
C VAL A 168 19.22 -19.60 -5.58
N HIS A 169 20.05 -18.56 -5.72
CA HIS A 169 21.34 -18.68 -6.40
C HIS A 169 22.27 -19.70 -5.71
N VAL A 170 22.40 -19.61 -4.39
CA VAL A 170 23.22 -20.56 -3.61
C VAL A 170 22.72 -22.00 -3.74
N GLU A 171 21.41 -22.22 -3.63
CA GLU A 171 20.83 -23.55 -3.77
C GLU A 171 20.99 -24.13 -5.20
N THR A 172 20.86 -23.27 -6.21
CA THR A 172 21.12 -23.67 -7.61
C THR A 172 22.56 -24.08 -7.81
N GLN A 173 23.54 -23.35 -7.26
CA GLN A 173 24.95 -23.73 -7.32
C GLN A 173 25.20 -25.06 -6.63
N ARG A 174 24.61 -25.28 -5.44
CA ARG A 174 24.73 -26.57 -4.72
C ARG A 174 24.15 -27.73 -5.52
N ALA A 175 22.97 -27.53 -6.13
CA ALA A 175 22.35 -28.54 -6.98
C ALA A 175 23.25 -28.90 -8.18
N ASN A 176 23.80 -27.93 -8.90
CA ASN A 176 24.66 -28.11 -10.03
C ASN A 176 25.96 -28.88 -9.65
N LEU A 177 26.56 -28.56 -8.50
CA LEU A 177 27.72 -29.26 -7.98
C LEU A 177 27.41 -30.72 -7.61
N ALA A 178 26.26 -30.98 -7.01
CA ALA A 178 25.82 -32.32 -6.68
C ALA A 178 25.57 -33.16 -7.95
N GLU A 179 24.92 -32.59 -8.96
CA GLU A 179 24.71 -33.25 -10.25
C GLU A 179 26.03 -33.58 -10.94
N ALA A 180 26.97 -32.64 -10.99
CA ALA A 180 28.30 -32.88 -11.54
C ALA A 180 29.02 -34.03 -10.82
N LYS A 181 28.92 -34.11 -9.50
CA LYS A 181 29.52 -35.19 -8.71
C LYS A 181 28.87 -36.54 -8.96
N ILE A 182 27.53 -36.55 -9.13
CA ILE A 182 26.83 -37.79 -9.52
C ILE A 182 27.31 -38.31 -10.86
N ILE A 183 27.48 -37.44 -11.86
CA ILE A 183 27.97 -37.82 -13.18
C ILE A 183 29.41 -38.38 -13.08
N GLU A 184 30.29 -37.73 -12.32
CA GLU A 184 31.66 -38.20 -12.09
C GLU A 184 31.67 -39.60 -11.47
N LEU A 185 30.89 -39.81 -10.41
CA LEU A 185 30.80 -41.11 -9.72
C LEU A 185 30.21 -42.22 -10.63
N GLN A 186 29.24 -41.88 -11.46
CA GLN A 186 28.69 -42.81 -12.44
C GLN A 186 29.74 -43.25 -13.45
N GLN A 187 30.57 -42.33 -13.96
CA GLN A 187 31.66 -42.64 -14.87
C GLN A 187 32.74 -43.52 -14.22
N GLU A 188 33.09 -43.24 -12.96
CA GLU A 188 34.02 -44.09 -12.22
C GLU A 188 33.49 -45.51 -12.02
N LEU A 189 32.21 -45.64 -11.65
CA LEU A 189 31.54 -46.92 -11.52
C LEU A 189 31.57 -47.74 -12.83
N GLU A 190 31.30 -47.10 -13.96
CA GLU A 190 31.37 -47.74 -15.26
C GLU A 190 32.81 -48.22 -15.60
N LYS A 191 33.84 -47.41 -15.33
CA LYS A 191 35.23 -47.78 -15.52
C LYS A 191 35.64 -48.99 -14.66
N LEU A 192 35.19 -49.05 -13.41
CA LEU A 192 35.44 -50.15 -12.51
C LEU A 192 34.75 -51.46 -12.94
N ARG A 193 33.51 -51.34 -13.45
CA ARG A 193 32.76 -52.49 -14.00
C ARG A 193 33.46 -53.09 -15.23
N ARG A 194 33.97 -52.25 -16.12
CA ARG A 194 34.75 -52.72 -17.35
C ARG A 194 36.05 -53.37 -16.99
N LYS A 195 36.70 -53.10 -15.86
CA LYS A 195 37.96 -53.73 -15.43
C LYS A 195 37.74 -55.09 -14.73
N LYS A 196 36.50 -55.42 -14.35
CA LYS A 196 36.17 -56.68 -13.67
C LYS A 196 35.66 -57.77 -14.62
N ASN A 197 35.36 -57.45 -15.86
CA ASN A 197 35.05 -58.36 -16.94
C ASN A 197 36.26 -58.53 -17.88
#